data_356f20cf5cbc9ec9e563c45161f01238
#
_entry.id   356f20cf5cbc9ec9e563c45161f01238
#
_cell.length_a   1.000
_cell.length_b   1.000
_cell.length_c   1.000
_cell.angle_alpha   90.00
_cell.angle_beta   90.00
_cell.angle_gamma   90.00
#
_symmetry.space_group_name_H-M   'P 1'
#
loop_
_entity.id
_entity.type
_entity.pdbx_description
1 polymer ?
#
loop_
_entity_poly.entity_id
_entity_poly.type
_entity_poly.pdbx_seq_one_letter_code
_entity_poly.pdbx_strand_id
1 'polypeptide(L)'
;ALSPAAILALEKEYANKKLAAYIFPGRNLSLTVDADPQAEISSKETLAENLTSLTLSNGARVILAKSAGEEQKLQITAVSNKGDLSFPAQQKSLIALANKAVSGSGVGELSSSSLKRWSAENSVTMSSKVSGMNTLLSVSARTNNPEPGFQLINQRITHSTINDNIWASLQNAQIQAL
;
A
#
# COMPACT_ATOMS: atom_id res chain seq x y z
N ALA A 1 8.17 -26.70 24.49
CA ALA A 1 8.42 -25.54 25.36
C ALA A 1 9.87 -25.60 25.83
N LEU A 2 10.60 -24.46 25.77
CA LEU A 2 11.97 -24.37 26.29
C LEU A 2 11.93 -24.45 27.82
N SER A 3 12.77 -25.31 28.42
CA SER A 3 12.90 -25.37 29.87
C SER A 3 13.60 -24.10 30.42
N PRO A 4 13.38 -23.72 31.71
CA PRO A 4 14.10 -22.59 32.31
C PRO A 4 15.62 -22.74 32.23
N ALA A 5 16.14 -23.97 32.37
CA ALA A 5 17.56 -24.25 32.24
C ALA A 5 18.09 -24.01 30.81
N ALA A 6 17.31 -24.33 29.77
CA ALA A 6 17.66 -24.06 28.38
C ALA A 6 17.68 -22.56 28.08
N ILE A 7 16.77 -21.77 28.67
CA ILE A 7 16.75 -20.32 28.53
C ILE A 7 17.99 -19.69 29.16
N LEU A 8 18.35 -20.09 30.39
CA LEU A 8 19.56 -19.61 31.06
C LEU A 8 20.86 -20.04 30.33
N ALA A 9 20.89 -21.20 29.70
CA ALA A 9 22.03 -21.62 28.89
C ALA A 9 22.19 -20.74 27.64
N LEU A 10 21.10 -20.44 26.96
CA LEU A 10 21.07 -19.49 25.82
C LEU A 10 21.48 -18.06 26.24
N GLU A 11 20.96 -17.57 27.37
CA GLU A 11 21.35 -16.28 27.89
C GLU A 11 22.87 -16.18 28.13
N LYS A 12 23.47 -17.17 28.78
CA LYS A 12 24.93 -17.25 29.01
C LYS A 12 25.73 -17.35 27.70
N GLU A 13 25.23 -18.11 26.74
CA GLU A 13 25.89 -18.24 25.42
C GLU A 13 25.92 -16.91 24.67
N TYR A 14 24.84 -16.16 24.73
CA TYR A 14 24.68 -14.92 23.95
C TYR A 14 25.09 -13.65 24.69
N ALA A 15 25.18 -13.67 26.04
CA ALA A 15 25.56 -12.50 26.83
C ALA A 15 26.91 -11.88 26.46
N ASN A 16 27.88 -12.72 26.02
CA ASN A 16 29.22 -12.29 25.65
C ASN A 16 29.49 -12.36 24.14
N LYS A 17 28.50 -12.69 23.32
CA LYS A 17 28.66 -12.81 21.88
C LYS A 17 28.62 -11.43 21.25
N LYS A 18 29.74 -10.96 20.68
CA LYS A 18 29.76 -9.77 19.82
C LYS A 18 28.93 -10.07 18.58
N LEU A 19 27.69 -9.64 18.58
CA LEU A 19 26.86 -9.71 17.39
C LEU A 19 27.34 -8.62 16.40
N ALA A 20 27.53 -9.01 15.14
CA ALA A 20 27.71 -8.04 14.08
C ALA A 20 26.46 -7.18 13.98
N ALA A 21 26.65 -5.88 13.76
CA ALA A 21 25.51 -5.01 13.53
C ALA A 21 24.68 -5.56 12.38
N TYR A 22 23.37 -5.69 12.59
CA TYR A 22 22.46 -6.13 11.54
C TYR A 22 22.51 -5.15 10.39
N ILE A 23 23.07 -5.56 9.27
CA ILE A 23 23.02 -4.80 8.02
C ILE A 23 21.72 -5.19 7.33
N PHE A 24 20.76 -4.29 7.33
CA PHE A 24 19.49 -4.52 6.65
C PHE A 24 19.74 -4.60 5.14
N PRO A 25 19.45 -5.75 4.49
CA PRO A 25 19.50 -5.83 3.04
C PRO A 25 18.42 -4.92 2.47
N GLY A 26 18.78 -3.79 1.90
CA GLY A 26 17.82 -2.88 1.28
C GLY A 26 17.90 -1.42 1.73
N ARG A 27 19.07 -0.92 2.08
CA ARG A 27 19.27 0.53 2.30
C ARG A 27 18.92 1.40 1.07
N ASN A 28 18.79 0.78 -0.11
CA ASN A 28 18.42 1.45 -1.36
C ASN A 28 17.13 0.83 -1.92
N LEU A 29 16.08 0.73 -1.10
CA LEU A 29 14.77 0.33 -1.58
C LEU A 29 14.23 1.43 -2.49
N SER A 30 14.04 1.14 -3.76
CA SER A 30 13.34 2.02 -4.68
C SER A 30 12.11 1.30 -5.23
N LEU A 31 11.02 2.04 -5.37
CA LEU A 31 9.90 1.63 -6.18
C LEU A 31 10.17 2.18 -7.58
N THR A 32 10.71 1.33 -8.45
CA THR A 32 10.85 1.67 -9.87
C THR A 32 9.46 1.71 -10.48
N VAL A 33 9.12 2.83 -11.05
CA VAL A 33 7.94 2.97 -11.90
C VAL A 33 8.46 2.91 -13.32
N ASP A 34 7.96 1.96 -14.11
CA ASP A 34 8.09 2.03 -15.56
C ASP A 34 7.25 3.24 -16.00
N ALA A 35 7.93 4.37 -16.06
CA ALA A 35 7.33 5.62 -16.48
C ALA A 35 7.30 5.66 -18.01
N ASP A 36 6.44 4.86 -18.62
CA ASP A 36 5.96 5.15 -19.94
C ASP A 36 4.70 6.01 -19.77
N PRO A 37 4.77 7.34 -19.99
CA PRO A 37 3.61 8.22 -19.86
C PRO A 37 2.66 7.94 -21.02
N GLN A 38 1.83 6.91 -20.87
CA GLN A 38 0.86 6.50 -21.89
C GLN A 38 -0.40 7.37 -21.89
N ALA A 39 -0.53 8.32 -20.97
CA ALA A 39 -1.72 9.13 -20.87
C ALA A 39 -1.37 10.62 -20.88
N GLU A 40 -1.83 11.32 -21.90
CA GLU A 40 -1.76 12.77 -22.03
C GLU A 40 -3.02 13.44 -21.45
N ILE A 41 -2.94 14.71 -21.10
CA ILE A 41 -4.12 15.49 -20.71
C ILE A 41 -4.90 15.84 -21.97
N SER A 42 -6.07 15.23 -22.13
CA SER A 42 -6.96 15.50 -23.28
C SER A 42 -7.87 16.71 -23.05
N SER A 43 -8.23 17.00 -21.79
CA SER A 43 -8.97 18.21 -21.44
C SER A 43 -8.67 18.69 -20.02
N LYS A 44 -8.84 20.02 -19.83
CA LYS A 44 -8.69 20.67 -18.52
C LYS A 44 -9.85 21.65 -18.34
N GLU A 45 -10.53 21.56 -17.21
CA GLU A 45 -11.65 22.41 -16.83
C GLU A 45 -11.44 22.92 -15.40
N THR A 46 -11.59 24.23 -15.21
CA THR A 46 -11.58 24.84 -13.87
C THR A 46 -13.02 24.87 -13.36
N LEU A 47 -13.31 24.05 -12.35
CA LEU A 47 -14.64 23.91 -11.76
C LEU A 47 -14.92 25.00 -10.71
N ALA A 48 -13.88 25.41 -9.98
CA ALA A 48 -13.90 26.48 -8.98
C ALA A 48 -12.47 27.02 -8.79
N GLU A 49 -12.31 28.10 -8.03
CA GLU A 49 -11.02 28.75 -7.78
C GLU A 49 -9.92 27.78 -7.28
N ASN A 50 -10.32 26.80 -6.46
CA ASN A 50 -9.42 25.80 -5.89
C ASN A 50 -9.63 24.39 -6.45
N LEU A 51 -10.40 24.22 -7.53
CA LEU A 51 -10.81 22.92 -8.05
C LEU A 51 -10.64 22.84 -9.56
N THR A 52 -9.80 21.94 -10.01
CA THR A 52 -9.53 21.68 -11.43
C THR A 52 -9.81 20.22 -11.76
N SER A 53 -10.53 19.98 -12.84
CA SER A 53 -10.74 18.66 -13.43
C SER A 53 -9.86 18.47 -14.66
N LEU A 54 -9.15 17.36 -14.72
CA LEU A 54 -8.39 16.92 -15.88
C LEU A 54 -8.98 15.62 -16.39
N THR A 55 -9.07 15.47 -17.70
CA THR A 55 -9.37 14.18 -18.33
C THR A 55 -8.12 13.72 -19.07
N LEU A 56 -7.71 12.47 -18.85
CA LEU A 56 -6.57 11.87 -19.50
C LEU A 56 -7.00 11.12 -20.76
N SER A 57 -6.09 10.92 -21.70
CA SER A 57 -6.35 10.24 -22.97
C SER A 57 -6.83 8.78 -22.81
N ASN A 58 -6.49 8.13 -21.67
CA ASN A 58 -7.00 6.83 -21.31
C ASN A 58 -8.39 6.82 -20.66
N GLY A 59 -9.06 7.98 -20.59
CA GLY A 59 -10.38 8.15 -19.99
C GLY A 59 -10.39 8.37 -18.47
N ALA A 60 -9.24 8.33 -17.80
CA ALA A 60 -9.17 8.61 -16.37
C ALA A 60 -9.46 10.07 -16.09
N ARG A 61 -10.24 10.33 -15.04
CA ARG A 61 -10.54 11.70 -14.57
C ARG A 61 -9.76 11.99 -13.29
N VAL A 62 -9.03 13.11 -13.30
CA VAL A 62 -8.25 13.57 -12.15
C VAL A 62 -8.87 14.88 -11.65
N ILE A 63 -9.19 14.93 -10.38
CA ILE A 63 -9.68 16.13 -9.69
C ILE A 63 -8.57 16.64 -8.79
N LEU A 64 -8.11 17.85 -9.07
CA LEU A 64 -7.13 18.56 -8.26
C LEU A 64 -7.87 19.57 -7.37
N ALA A 65 -7.74 19.39 -6.07
CA ALA A 65 -8.32 20.30 -5.09
C ALA A 65 -7.23 20.87 -4.18
N LYS A 66 -7.17 22.20 -4.05
CA LYS A 66 -6.27 22.86 -3.10
C LYS A 66 -7.02 23.06 -1.78
N SER A 67 -6.49 22.46 -0.69
CA SER A 67 -7.02 22.64 0.65
C SER A 67 -6.29 23.79 1.38
N ALA A 68 -7.02 24.58 2.11
CA ALA A 68 -6.46 25.72 2.88
C ALA A 68 -5.85 25.30 4.24
N GLY A 69 -6.06 24.07 4.69
CA GLY A 69 -5.74 23.66 6.06
C GLY A 69 -4.52 22.73 6.25
N GLU A 70 -4.01 22.11 5.19
CA GLU A 70 -2.93 21.11 5.29
C GLU A 70 -1.88 21.33 4.19
N GLU A 71 -1.13 22.41 4.28
CA GLU A 71 -0.17 22.83 3.24
C GLU A 71 0.97 21.82 3.01
N GLN A 72 1.30 20.99 4.00
CA GLN A 72 2.40 20.03 3.92
C GLN A 72 1.96 18.61 3.54
N LYS A 73 0.68 18.38 3.33
CA LYS A 73 0.13 17.04 3.06
C LYS A 73 -0.52 16.97 1.69
N LEU A 74 -0.10 16.01 0.91
CA LEU A 74 -0.72 15.59 -0.33
C LEU A 74 -1.56 14.33 -0.05
N GLN A 75 -2.85 14.39 -0.33
CA GLN A 75 -3.74 13.25 -0.31
C GLN A 75 -4.10 12.85 -1.74
N ILE A 76 -3.75 11.61 -2.12
CA ILE A 76 -4.09 11.03 -3.41
C ILE A 76 -5.14 9.95 -3.16
N THR A 77 -6.26 10.01 -3.86
CA THR A 77 -7.30 8.97 -3.75
C THR A 77 -7.70 8.52 -5.15
N ALA A 78 -7.44 7.26 -5.45
CA ALA A 78 -7.96 6.60 -6.63
C ALA A 78 -9.29 5.91 -6.29
N VAL A 79 -10.29 6.11 -7.14
CA VAL A 79 -11.64 5.55 -6.98
C VAL A 79 -11.96 4.70 -8.20
N SER A 80 -12.33 3.45 -7.96
CA SER A 80 -12.91 2.57 -8.99
C SER A 80 -14.39 2.36 -8.67
N ASN A 81 -15.24 2.42 -9.70
CA ASN A 81 -16.69 2.18 -9.59
C ASN A 81 -17.03 0.68 -9.53
N LYS A 82 -16.11 -0.14 -8.99
CA LYS A 82 -16.31 -1.57 -8.74
C LYS A 82 -15.95 -1.86 -7.28
N GLY A 83 -16.94 -2.25 -6.50
CA GLY A 83 -16.78 -2.66 -5.10
C GLY A 83 -17.27 -4.09 -4.89
N ASP A 84 -17.53 -4.47 -3.65
CA ASP A 84 -17.97 -5.81 -3.27
C ASP A 84 -19.38 -6.15 -3.79
N LEU A 85 -20.24 -5.16 -4.06
CA LEU A 85 -21.56 -5.36 -4.68
C LEU A 85 -21.47 -5.67 -6.18
N SER A 86 -20.31 -5.47 -6.82
CA SER A 86 -20.10 -5.86 -8.22
C SER A 86 -19.90 -7.38 -8.40
N PHE A 87 -19.87 -8.13 -7.31
CA PHE A 87 -19.64 -9.57 -7.29
C PHE A 87 -20.83 -10.31 -6.65
N PRO A 88 -21.01 -11.60 -6.97
CA PRO A 88 -22.03 -12.43 -6.33
C PRO A 88 -21.90 -12.42 -4.80
N ALA A 89 -23.03 -12.49 -4.09
CA ALA A 89 -23.07 -12.41 -2.63
C ALA A 89 -22.17 -13.47 -1.94
N GLN A 90 -22.05 -14.65 -2.55
CA GLN A 90 -21.20 -15.75 -2.07
C GLN A 90 -19.72 -15.42 -2.07
N GLN A 91 -19.27 -14.43 -2.86
CA GLN A 91 -17.88 -14.03 -3.00
C GLN A 91 -17.48 -12.87 -2.06
N LYS A 92 -18.42 -12.27 -1.34
CA LYS A 92 -18.12 -11.10 -0.47
C LYS A 92 -17.03 -11.36 0.55
N SER A 93 -17.09 -12.50 1.23
CA SER A 93 -16.07 -12.89 2.22
C SER A 93 -14.70 -13.10 1.58
N LEU A 94 -14.67 -13.68 0.37
CA LEU A 94 -13.45 -13.87 -0.40
C LEU A 94 -12.84 -12.53 -0.82
N ILE A 95 -13.65 -11.58 -1.27
CA ILE A 95 -13.19 -10.23 -1.66
C ILE A 95 -12.62 -9.49 -0.45
N ALA A 96 -13.29 -9.56 0.71
CA ALA A 96 -12.79 -8.97 1.94
C ALA A 96 -11.45 -9.59 2.36
N LEU A 97 -11.32 -10.92 2.24
CA LEU A 97 -10.09 -11.65 2.52
C LEU A 97 -8.97 -11.26 1.54
N ALA A 98 -9.27 -11.22 0.24
CA ALA A 98 -8.34 -10.80 -0.80
C ALA A 98 -7.84 -9.36 -0.58
N ASN A 99 -8.72 -8.42 -0.22
CA ASN A 99 -8.31 -7.05 0.09
C ASN A 99 -7.37 -6.99 1.30
N LYS A 100 -7.62 -7.80 2.34
CA LYS A 100 -6.71 -7.93 3.50
C LYS A 100 -5.36 -8.53 3.08
N ALA A 101 -5.37 -9.56 2.23
CA ALA A 101 -4.15 -10.19 1.74
C ALA A 101 -3.29 -9.23 0.92
N VAL A 102 -3.89 -8.51 -0.05
CA VAL A 102 -3.22 -7.50 -0.85
C VAL A 102 -2.68 -6.37 0.03
N SER A 103 -3.48 -5.88 0.99
CA SER A 103 -3.06 -4.80 1.90
C SER A 103 -1.93 -5.20 2.84
N GLY A 104 -1.90 -6.47 3.25
CA GLY A 104 -0.85 -7.04 4.09
C GLY A 104 0.42 -7.43 3.33
N SER A 105 0.32 -7.57 2.00
CA SER A 105 1.42 -7.99 1.15
C SER A 105 2.30 -6.81 0.71
N GLY A 106 3.41 -7.13 0.07
CA GLY A 106 4.28 -6.16 -0.55
C GLY A 106 3.68 -5.53 -1.80
N VAL A 107 4.55 -4.88 -2.56
CA VAL A 107 4.24 -4.21 -3.81
C VAL A 107 5.44 -4.34 -4.74
N GLY A 108 5.24 -4.75 -5.98
CA GLY A 108 6.32 -5.02 -6.90
C GLY A 108 7.33 -6.01 -6.28
N GLU A 109 8.59 -5.65 -6.25
CA GLU A 109 9.65 -6.47 -5.63
C GLU A 109 9.80 -6.26 -4.10
N LEU A 110 9.11 -5.28 -3.53
CA LEU A 110 9.19 -5.02 -2.10
C LEU A 110 8.30 -5.99 -1.31
N SER A 111 8.92 -6.73 -0.39
CA SER A 111 8.19 -7.49 0.61
C SER A 111 7.36 -6.57 1.51
N SER A 112 6.41 -7.12 2.26
CA SER A 112 5.60 -6.35 3.22
C SER A 112 6.45 -5.58 4.24
N SER A 113 7.51 -6.19 4.76
CA SER A 113 8.42 -5.55 5.71
C SER A 113 9.26 -4.45 5.06
N SER A 114 9.76 -4.69 3.85
CA SER A 114 10.49 -3.70 3.06
C SER A 114 9.62 -2.52 2.68
N LEU A 115 8.37 -2.78 2.28
CA LEU A 115 7.40 -1.73 1.97
C LEU A 115 7.08 -0.84 3.18
N LYS A 116 6.86 -1.45 4.36
CA LYS A 116 6.63 -0.68 5.60
C LYS A 116 7.80 0.25 5.92
N ARG A 117 9.03 -0.24 5.77
CA ARG A 117 10.23 0.56 5.99
C ARG A 117 10.37 1.67 4.96
N TRP A 118 10.25 1.35 3.68
CA TRP A 118 10.28 2.33 2.60
C TRP A 118 9.24 3.42 2.80
N SER A 119 8.02 3.04 3.18
CA SER A 119 6.93 3.98 3.48
C SER A 119 7.27 4.92 4.64
N ALA A 120 7.88 4.39 5.70
CA ALA A 120 8.30 5.19 6.85
C ALA A 120 9.43 6.17 6.47
N GLU A 121 10.45 5.71 5.74
CA GLU A 121 11.57 6.53 5.28
C GLU A 121 11.12 7.66 4.35
N ASN A 122 10.11 7.43 3.50
CA ASN A 122 9.55 8.42 2.58
C ASN A 122 8.36 9.20 3.15
N SER A 123 7.96 8.95 4.39
CA SER A 123 6.78 9.57 5.03
C SER A 123 5.49 9.41 4.20
N VAL A 124 5.29 8.22 3.65
CA VAL A 124 4.13 7.86 2.84
C VAL A 124 3.29 6.83 3.59
N THR A 125 1.98 6.99 3.58
CA THR A 125 1.03 6.00 4.10
C THR A 125 0.04 5.63 3.02
N MET A 126 -0.45 4.37 3.05
CA MET A 126 -1.43 3.88 2.10
C MET A 126 -2.50 3.06 2.81
N SER A 127 -3.72 3.20 2.34
CA SER A 127 -4.85 2.36 2.73
C SER A 127 -5.67 1.97 1.51
N SER A 128 -6.31 0.80 1.56
CA SER A 128 -7.28 0.38 0.56
C SER A 128 -8.58 -0.05 1.22
N LYS A 129 -9.70 0.25 0.57
CA LYS A 129 -11.05 -0.12 1.03
C LYS A 129 -11.87 -0.56 -0.17
N VAL A 130 -12.41 -1.78 -0.08
CA VAL A 130 -13.44 -2.28 -1.00
C VAL A 130 -14.76 -2.26 -0.24
N SER A 131 -15.76 -1.54 -0.74
CA SER A 131 -17.02 -1.37 -0.04
C SER A 131 -18.12 -0.93 -0.99
N GLY A 132 -19.27 -1.60 -0.94
CA GLY A 132 -20.44 -1.25 -1.73
C GLY A 132 -20.13 -1.27 -3.23
N MET A 133 -20.29 -0.16 -3.89
CA MET A 133 -20.07 -0.01 -5.34
C MET A 133 -18.64 0.46 -5.69
N ASN A 134 -17.80 0.77 -4.70
CA ASN A 134 -16.52 1.42 -4.93
C ASN A 134 -15.34 0.68 -4.32
N THR A 135 -14.20 0.76 -4.98
CA THR A 135 -12.88 0.50 -4.40
C THR A 135 -12.13 1.81 -4.29
N LEU A 136 -11.61 2.09 -3.10
CA LEU A 136 -10.83 3.28 -2.78
C LEU A 136 -9.40 2.86 -2.46
N LEU A 137 -8.44 3.53 -3.09
CA LEU A 137 -7.03 3.43 -2.75
C LEU A 137 -6.55 4.83 -2.40
N SER A 138 -6.16 5.03 -1.14
CA SER A 138 -5.75 6.33 -0.62
C SER A 138 -4.30 6.31 -0.20
N VAL A 139 -3.55 7.30 -0.66
CA VAL A 139 -2.14 7.51 -0.33
C VAL A 139 -1.98 8.92 0.23
N SER A 140 -1.27 9.04 1.35
CA SER A 140 -0.86 10.32 1.91
C SER A 140 0.66 10.46 1.79
N ALA A 141 1.11 11.60 1.27
CA ALA A 141 2.52 11.94 1.09
C ALA A 141 2.76 13.40 1.50
N ARG A 142 4.01 13.84 1.50
CA ARG A 142 4.35 15.24 1.73
C ARG A 142 4.26 16.05 0.42
N THR A 143 3.79 17.28 0.49
CA THR A 143 3.71 18.18 -0.69
C THR A 143 5.08 18.56 -1.24
N ASN A 144 6.10 18.65 -0.39
CA ASN A 144 7.48 18.94 -0.79
C ASN A 144 8.23 17.72 -1.35
N ASN A 145 7.69 16.51 -1.22
CA ASN A 145 8.20 15.28 -1.81
C ASN A 145 7.03 14.37 -2.22
N PRO A 146 6.28 14.69 -3.29
CA PRO A 146 5.07 13.98 -3.69
C PRO A 146 5.36 12.67 -4.44
N GLU A 147 6.54 12.55 -5.05
CA GLU A 147 6.90 11.45 -5.94
C GLU A 147 6.72 10.06 -5.31
N PRO A 148 7.18 9.78 -4.07
CA PRO A 148 6.96 8.48 -3.43
C PRO A 148 5.49 8.11 -3.31
N GLY A 149 4.60 9.09 -3.12
CA GLY A 149 3.16 8.86 -3.08
C GLY A 149 2.61 8.37 -4.41
N PHE A 150 3.03 8.99 -5.51
CA PHE A 150 2.65 8.58 -6.86
C PHE A 150 3.27 7.23 -7.26
N GLN A 151 4.52 6.99 -6.91
CA GLN A 151 5.18 5.69 -7.12
C GLN A 151 4.41 4.57 -6.40
N LEU A 152 4.05 4.78 -5.15
CA LEU A 152 3.35 3.77 -4.36
C LEU A 152 1.96 3.45 -4.90
N ILE A 153 1.17 4.46 -5.27
CA ILE A 153 -0.16 4.24 -5.82
C ILE A 153 -0.10 3.56 -7.20
N ASN A 154 0.84 3.97 -8.05
CA ASN A 154 1.07 3.34 -9.34
C ASN A 154 1.42 1.86 -9.17
N GLN A 155 2.44 1.55 -8.38
CA GLN A 155 2.88 0.18 -8.13
C GLN A 155 1.79 -0.68 -7.49
N ARG A 156 0.96 -0.10 -6.62
CA ARG A 156 -0.17 -0.83 -6.02
C ARG A 156 -1.26 -1.17 -7.05
N ILE A 157 -1.48 -0.31 -8.03
CA ILE A 157 -2.46 -0.56 -9.09
C ILE A 157 -1.92 -1.56 -10.12
N THR A 158 -0.65 -1.44 -10.51
CA THR A 158 -0.07 -2.19 -11.64
C THR A 158 0.63 -3.48 -11.21
N HIS A 159 1.23 -3.53 -10.02
CA HIS A 159 2.09 -4.63 -9.54
C HIS A 159 1.70 -5.11 -8.13
N SER A 160 0.41 -5.21 -7.85
CA SER A 160 -0.07 -5.82 -6.60
C SER A 160 0.28 -7.30 -6.56
N THR A 161 0.89 -7.72 -5.47
CA THR A 161 1.22 -9.12 -5.20
C THR A 161 0.46 -9.63 -3.98
N ILE A 162 0.23 -10.92 -3.91
CA ILE A 162 -0.29 -11.59 -2.71
C ILE A 162 0.81 -12.52 -2.21
N ASN A 163 1.17 -12.36 -0.94
CA ASN A 163 2.12 -13.25 -0.28
C ASN A 163 1.40 -14.51 0.20
N ASP A 164 1.86 -15.68 -0.22
CA ASP A 164 1.24 -16.98 0.08
C ASP A 164 1.13 -17.25 1.59
N ASN A 165 2.12 -16.86 2.38
CA ASN A 165 2.08 -17.04 3.84
C ASN A 165 1.00 -16.16 4.48
N ILE A 166 0.82 -14.93 4.00
CA ILE A 166 -0.24 -14.03 4.46
C ILE A 166 -1.60 -14.60 4.07
N TRP A 167 -1.74 -15.06 2.84
CA TRP A 167 -2.96 -15.70 2.35
C TRP A 167 -3.34 -16.92 3.20
N ALA A 168 -2.40 -17.86 3.39
CA ALA A 168 -2.61 -19.05 4.22
C ALA A 168 -2.98 -18.72 5.66
N SER A 169 -2.31 -17.73 6.27
CA SER A 169 -2.61 -17.26 7.61
C SER A 169 -4.04 -16.70 7.72
N LEU A 170 -4.47 -15.91 6.75
CA LEU A 170 -5.82 -15.34 6.71
C LEU A 170 -6.89 -16.42 6.50
N GLN A 171 -6.63 -17.41 5.63
CA GLN A 171 -7.53 -18.55 5.44
C GLN A 171 -7.68 -19.35 6.74
N ASN A 172 -6.57 -19.70 7.42
CA ASN A 172 -6.60 -20.43 8.68
C ASN A 172 -7.37 -19.66 9.77
N ALA A 173 -7.15 -18.35 9.88
CA ALA A 173 -7.90 -17.50 10.81
C ALA A 173 -9.41 -17.49 10.52
N GLN A 174 -9.78 -17.49 9.24
CA GLN A 174 -11.20 -17.55 8.84
C GLN A 174 -11.84 -18.89 9.15
N ILE A 175 -11.11 -20.01 8.95
CA ILE A 175 -11.58 -21.37 9.28
C ILE A 175 -11.78 -21.53 10.78
N GLN A 176 -10.87 -20.98 11.60
CA GLN A 176 -10.97 -21.05 13.07
C GLN A 176 -12.09 -20.18 13.65
N ALA A 177 -12.61 -19.23 12.89
CA ALA A 177 -13.71 -18.33 13.30
C ALA A 177 -15.11 -18.87 12.94
N LEU A 178 -15.18 -20.02 12.25
CA LEU A 178 -16.41 -20.74 11.91
C LEU A 178 -16.75 -21.77 12.97
#